data_a480bdede5ffead832351ac7814e7f7f
#
_entry.id   a480bdede5ffead832351ac7814e7f7f
#
_cell.length_a   1.000
_cell.length_b   1.000
_cell.length_c   1.000
_cell.angle_alpha   90.00
_cell.angle_beta   90.00
_cell.angle_gamma   90.00
#
_symmetry.space_group_name_H-M   'P 1'
#
loop_
_entity.id
_entity.type
_entity.pdbx_description
1 polymer ?
#
loop_
_entity_poly.entity_id
_entity_poly.type
_entity_poly.pdbx_seq_one_letter_code
_entity_poly.pdbx_strand_id
1 'polypeptide(L)'
;MIKAICLFFALGYGTCVLAQRIPDLTIFDPDDLLVGADTPPKVLLVGTFHFAYPNLDAHVTSEGDRVNVQDENRQVEVRELLDYLARFRPNKIVVERRPGSTVNDTYREYLAGNHELGPGEIEQLAFRLGERFGVDSLIIGDAHSLSNSLNYHRDSTVLRPILDSIFAPNESDNRVADTLDKRYYQLYALEDKMDARATLLEIFWYNNRPDRIRRGHGHYLQFTSDRDADALALWWYSRNLRIFRNIQRAATSPEDRVLVLIGAGHLGILRQQLESTPAMELVEFGEL
;
A
#
# COMPACT_ATOMS: atom_id res chain seq x y z
N MET A 1 -20.94 8.75 91.01
CA MET A 1 -20.36 8.00 89.91
C MET A 1 -21.12 8.33 88.64
N ILE A 2 -20.59 9.28 87.86
CA ILE A 2 -21.18 9.77 86.63
C ILE A 2 -20.39 9.13 85.47
N LYS A 3 -21.03 8.31 84.60
CA LYS A 3 -20.44 7.73 83.41
C LYS A 3 -20.62 8.76 82.28
N ALA A 4 -19.48 9.23 81.77
CA ALA A 4 -19.46 10.06 80.55
C ALA A 4 -19.57 9.15 79.34
N ILE A 5 -20.53 9.44 78.48
CA ILE A 5 -20.70 8.79 77.16
C ILE A 5 -20.03 9.71 76.16
N CYS A 6 -18.92 9.26 75.54
CA CYS A 6 -18.29 9.93 74.42
C CYS A 6 -19.04 9.56 73.10
N LEU A 7 -19.72 10.54 72.51
CA LEU A 7 -20.29 10.40 71.17
C LEU A 7 -19.18 10.73 70.14
N PHE A 8 -18.77 9.74 69.36
CA PHE A 8 -17.93 9.99 68.16
C PHE A 8 -18.80 10.38 66.99
N PHE A 9 -18.69 11.64 66.57
CA PHE A 9 -19.18 12.07 65.26
C PHE A 9 -18.16 11.69 64.19
N ALA A 10 -18.50 10.73 63.35
CA ALA A 10 -17.77 10.42 62.16
C ALA A 10 -18.21 11.40 61.06
N LEU A 11 -17.39 12.41 60.75
CA LEU A 11 -17.52 13.27 59.60
C LEU A 11 -17.14 12.46 58.34
N GLY A 12 -18.16 11.96 57.63
CA GLY A 12 -18.02 11.40 56.30
C GLY A 12 -17.72 12.52 55.30
N TYR A 13 -16.46 12.64 54.88
CA TYR A 13 -16.11 13.41 53.67
C TYR A 13 -16.61 12.65 52.45
N GLY A 14 -17.83 12.95 52.04
CA GLY A 14 -18.34 12.59 50.73
C GLY A 14 -17.56 13.37 49.69
N THR A 15 -16.54 12.75 49.06
CA THR A 15 -15.98 13.29 47.82
C THR A 15 -17.03 13.16 46.72
N CYS A 16 -17.74 14.24 46.49
CA CYS A 16 -18.60 14.40 45.32
C CYS A 16 -17.67 14.42 44.10
N VAL A 17 -17.40 13.27 43.51
CA VAL A 17 -16.80 13.22 42.16
C VAL A 17 -17.84 13.80 41.23
N LEU A 18 -17.71 15.08 40.93
CA LEU A 18 -18.39 15.67 39.79
C LEU A 18 -17.89 14.92 38.56
N ALA A 19 -18.67 13.92 38.12
CA ALA A 19 -18.48 13.34 36.82
C ALA A 19 -18.60 14.51 35.82
N GLN A 20 -17.46 15.02 35.37
CA GLN A 20 -17.43 15.94 34.23
C GLN A 20 -18.14 15.20 33.12
N ARG A 21 -19.32 15.66 32.73
CA ARG A 21 -19.96 15.24 31.47
C ARG A 21 -18.94 15.56 30.38
N ILE A 22 -18.35 14.52 29.82
CA ILE A 22 -17.65 14.63 28.54
C ILE A 22 -18.70 15.19 27.60
N PRO A 23 -18.50 16.37 26.98
CA PRO A 23 -19.42 16.88 25.98
C PRO A 23 -19.63 15.78 24.96
N ASP A 24 -20.85 15.57 24.52
CA ASP A 24 -21.13 14.66 23.41
C ASP A 24 -20.47 15.25 22.16
N LEU A 25 -19.22 14.83 21.91
CA LEU A 25 -18.40 15.25 20.79
C LEU A 25 -18.77 14.52 19.50
N THR A 26 -19.79 13.66 19.52
CA THR A 26 -20.32 12.98 18.32
C THR A 26 -21.22 13.88 17.48
N ILE A 27 -21.30 15.19 17.80
CA ILE A 27 -22.19 16.15 17.16
C ILE A 27 -21.70 16.57 15.76
N PHE A 28 -20.45 16.32 15.40
CA PHE A 28 -19.90 16.75 14.13
C PHE A 28 -19.01 15.66 13.50
N ASP A 29 -19.43 15.16 12.34
CA ASP A 29 -18.58 14.34 11.48
C ASP A 29 -17.82 15.28 10.52
N PRO A 30 -16.48 15.26 10.52
CA PRO A 30 -15.70 16.05 9.56
C PRO A 30 -16.12 15.82 8.10
N ASP A 31 -16.57 14.62 7.75
CA ASP A 31 -16.96 14.26 6.40
C ASP A 31 -18.27 14.94 5.96
N ASP A 32 -19.14 15.34 6.90
CA ASP A 32 -20.32 16.18 6.61
C ASP A 32 -19.92 17.51 5.93
N LEU A 33 -18.73 18.03 6.24
CA LEU A 33 -18.21 19.26 5.65
C LEU A 33 -17.22 18.99 4.52
N LEU A 34 -16.32 18.00 4.68
CA LEU A 34 -15.19 17.80 3.77
C LEU A 34 -15.60 17.02 2.52
N VAL A 35 -16.54 16.10 2.64
CA VAL A 35 -17.14 15.34 1.51
C VAL A 35 -18.47 15.98 1.14
N GLY A 36 -19.30 16.27 2.13
CA GLY A 36 -20.60 16.91 1.93
C GLY A 36 -21.53 16.07 1.04
N ALA A 37 -22.09 16.72 0.01
CA ALA A 37 -22.96 16.07 -0.97
C ALA A 37 -22.20 15.58 -2.21
N ASP A 38 -20.88 15.76 -2.27
CA ASP A 38 -20.06 15.35 -3.39
C ASP A 38 -19.90 13.83 -3.44
N THR A 39 -19.79 13.30 -4.63
CA THR A 39 -19.45 11.87 -4.84
C THR A 39 -17.98 11.81 -5.25
N PRO A 40 -17.08 11.39 -4.37
CA PRO A 40 -15.68 11.30 -4.74
C PRO A 40 -15.42 10.17 -5.76
N PRO A 41 -14.41 10.29 -6.62
CA PRO A 41 -13.96 9.20 -7.48
C PRO A 41 -13.53 7.99 -6.65
N LYS A 42 -13.75 6.79 -7.20
CA LYS A 42 -13.43 5.53 -6.53
C LYS A 42 -12.06 5.02 -6.93
N VAL A 43 -11.28 4.61 -5.95
CA VAL A 43 -9.95 4.03 -6.15
C VAL A 43 -9.89 2.64 -5.53
N LEU A 44 -9.56 1.64 -6.34
CA LEU A 44 -9.26 0.29 -5.90
C LEU A 44 -7.75 0.09 -5.92
N LEU A 45 -7.13 -0.15 -4.77
CA LEU A 45 -5.73 -0.57 -4.69
C LEU A 45 -5.64 -2.09 -4.83
N VAL A 46 -4.80 -2.55 -5.77
CA VAL A 46 -4.52 -3.98 -6.00
C VAL A 46 -3.02 -4.21 -5.87
N GLY A 47 -2.63 -4.78 -4.74
CA GLY A 47 -1.24 -5.16 -4.47
C GLY A 47 -0.90 -6.52 -5.08
N THR A 48 0.24 -6.59 -5.75
CA THR A 48 0.75 -7.79 -6.41
C THR A 48 2.12 -8.21 -5.88
N PHE A 49 2.46 -9.47 -6.06
CA PHE A 49 3.76 -10.06 -5.72
C PHE A 49 4.76 -10.03 -6.89
N HIS A 50 4.48 -9.30 -7.97
CA HIS A 50 5.27 -9.25 -9.20
C HIS A 50 5.44 -10.62 -9.88
N PHE A 51 4.50 -10.99 -10.73
CA PHE A 51 4.41 -12.29 -11.42
C PHE A 51 5.69 -12.73 -12.14
N ALA A 52 6.50 -11.79 -12.60
CA ALA A 52 7.76 -12.09 -13.31
C ALA A 52 8.97 -12.26 -12.38
N TYR A 53 8.81 -12.15 -11.07
CA TYR A 53 9.88 -12.25 -10.06
C TYR A 53 11.15 -11.47 -10.43
N PRO A 54 11.11 -10.16 -10.58
CA PRO A 54 12.27 -9.36 -11.02
C PRO A 54 13.39 -9.30 -9.97
N ASN A 55 13.20 -9.92 -8.78
CA ASN A 55 14.14 -9.95 -7.66
C ASN A 55 14.61 -8.55 -7.23
N LEU A 56 13.68 -7.59 -7.20
CA LEU A 56 13.94 -6.20 -6.77
C LEU A 56 13.68 -5.98 -5.28
N ASP A 57 13.06 -6.95 -4.60
CA ASP A 57 12.74 -6.91 -3.18
C ASP A 57 13.88 -7.49 -2.33
N ALA A 58 13.92 -7.12 -1.04
CA ALA A 58 14.91 -7.65 -0.10
C ALA A 58 14.73 -9.17 0.14
N HIS A 59 13.49 -9.66 0.06
CA HIS A 59 13.17 -11.09 0.07
C HIS A 59 13.07 -11.61 -1.37
N VAL A 60 13.75 -12.72 -1.65
CA VAL A 60 13.76 -13.37 -2.97
C VAL A 60 13.14 -14.75 -2.83
N THR A 61 12.00 -14.96 -3.50
CA THR A 61 11.32 -16.26 -3.57
C THR A 61 12.20 -17.31 -4.27
N SER A 62 12.35 -18.49 -3.65
CA SER A 62 13.10 -19.59 -4.22
C SER A 62 12.46 -20.08 -5.53
N GLU A 63 13.27 -20.59 -6.47
CA GLU A 63 12.74 -21.07 -7.77
C GLU A 63 11.64 -22.13 -7.61
N GLY A 64 11.77 -23.02 -6.62
CA GLY A 64 10.80 -24.07 -6.37
C GLY A 64 9.45 -23.62 -5.79
N ASP A 65 9.41 -22.40 -5.26
CA ASP A 65 8.20 -21.82 -4.67
C ASP A 65 7.56 -20.74 -5.58
N ARG A 66 8.16 -20.45 -6.75
CA ARG A 66 7.62 -19.47 -7.71
C ARG A 66 6.37 -19.97 -8.41
N VAL A 67 5.40 -19.08 -8.51
CA VAL A 67 4.16 -19.30 -9.28
C VAL A 67 4.41 -18.91 -10.74
N ASN A 68 4.38 -19.87 -11.66
CA ASN A 68 4.44 -19.57 -13.08
C ASN A 68 3.02 -19.29 -13.61
N VAL A 69 2.66 -18.04 -13.75
CA VAL A 69 1.31 -17.62 -14.22
C VAL A 69 1.02 -18.03 -15.66
N GLN A 70 2.01 -18.43 -16.46
CA GLN A 70 1.83 -18.89 -17.84
C GLN A 70 1.42 -20.37 -17.95
N ASP A 71 1.47 -21.13 -16.86
CA ASP A 71 0.98 -22.52 -16.85
C ASP A 71 -0.53 -22.54 -17.11
N GLU A 72 -1.00 -23.56 -17.84
CA GLU A 72 -2.43 -23.66 -18.27
C GLU A 72 -3.40 -23.54 -17.09
N ASN A 73 -3.11 -24.25 -15.99
CA ASN A 73 -3.95 -24.18 -14.78
C ASN A 73 -3.93 -22.78 -14.18
N ARG A 74 -2.76 -22.13 -14.09
CA ARG A 74 -2.63 -20.76 -13.59
C ARG A 74 -3.33 -19.74 -14.50
N GLN A 75 -3.35 -19.97 -15.80
CA GLN A 75 -4.15 -19.15 -16.72
C GLN A 75 -5.66 -19.24 -16.48
N VAL A 76 -6.19 -20.35 -15.94
CA VAL A 76 -7.57 -20.44 -15.47
C VAL A 76 -7.74 -19.50 -14.27
N GLU A 77 -6.86 -19.57 -13.30
CA GLU A 77 -6.87 -18.73 -12.10
C GLU A 77 -6.68 -17.24 -12.42
N VAL A 78 -5.86 -16.89 -13.42
CA VAL A 78 -5.75 -15.51 -13.93
C VAL A 78 -7.11 -15.00 -14.43
N ARG A 79 -7.87 -15.84 -15.15
CA ARG A 79 -9.22 -15.46 -15.61
C ARG A 79 -10.18 -15.26 -14.45
N GLU A 80 -10.14 -16.12 -13.42
CA GLU A 80 -10.96 -16.00 -12.21
C GLU A 80 -10.64 -14.69 -11.46
N LEU A 81 -9.36 -14.36 -11.32
CA LEU A 81 -8.91 -13.10 -10.72
C LEU A 81 -9.37 -11.89 -11.56
N LEU A 82 -9.28 -11.97 -12.89
CA LEU A 82 -9.78 -10.92 -13.79
C LEU A 82 -11.29 -10.73 -13.65
N ASP A 83 -12.05 -11.81 -13.54
CA ASP A 83 -13.52 -11.74 -13.33
C ASP A 83 -13.87 -11.14 -11.97
N TYR A 84 -13.08 -11.42 -10.95
CA TYR A 84 -13.21 -10.78 -9.64
C TYR A 84 -12.94 -9.27 -9.72
N LEU A 85 -11.79 -8.86 -10.25
CA LEU A 85 -11.40 -7.46 -10.43
C LEU A 85 -12.36 -6.68 -11.35
N ALA A 86 -12.95 -7.35 -12.33
CA ALA A 86 -13.92 -6.76 -13.26
C ALA A 86 -15.19 -6.27 -12.57
N ARG A 87 -15.51 -6.75 -11.36
CA ARG A 87 -16.65 -6.24 -10.57
C ARG A 87 -16.49 -4.77 -10.21
N PHE A 88 -15.24 -4.30 -10.07
CA PHE A 88 -14.93 -2.88 -9.88
C PHE A 88 -15.29 -2.03 -11.09
N ARG A 89 -15.31 -2.57 -12.32
CA ARG A 89 -15.60 -1.87 -13.59
C ARG A 89 -14.72 -0.63 -13.78
N PRO A 90 -13.39 -0.78 -13.82
CA PRO A 90 -12.48 0.36 -13.96
C PRO A 90 -12.67 1.07 -15.30
N ASN A 91 -12.66 2.40 -15.29
CA ASN A 91 -12.53 3.22 -16.51
C ASN A 91 -11.13 3.84 -16.64
N LYS A 92 -10.30 3.71 -15.61
CA LYS A 92 -8.89 4.11 -15.60
C LYS A 92 -8.07 3.05 -14.88
N ILE A 93 -6.88 2.74 -15.42
CA ILE A 93 -5.96 1.76 -14.83
C ILE A 93 -4.60 2.43 -14.68
N VAL A 94 -4.14 2.50 -13.44
CA VAL A 94 -2.81 3.00 -13.04
C VAL A 94 -1.91 1.79 -12.82
N VAL A 95 -0.72 1.81 -13.41
CA VAL A 95 0.25 0.70 -13.32
C VAL A 95 1.60 1.16 -12.77
N GLU A 96 2.32 0.26 -12.10
CA GLU A 96 3.66 0.51 -11.57
C GLU A 96 4.70 0.51 -12.72
N ARG A 97 4.70 1.61 -13.46
CA ARG A 97 5.75 1.93 -14.45
C ARG A 97 6.20 3.36 -14.26
N ARG A 98 7.50 3.59 -14.47
CA ARG A 98 8.11 4.93 -14.36
C ARG A 98 7.87 5.76 -15.60
N PRO A 99 7.91 7.09 -15.50
CA PRO A 99 7.89 7.98 -16.65
C PRO A 99 8.94 7.57 -17.68
N GLY A 100 8.58 7.60 -18.96
CA GLY A 100 9.41 7.14 -20.06
C GLY A 100 9.27 5.64 -20.41
N SER A 101 8.41 4.90 -19.68
CA SER A 101 8.09 3.51 -20.04
C SER A 101 7.34 3.42 -21.36
N THR A 102 7.67 2.38 -22.12
CA THR A 102 7.01 2.03 -23.40
C THR A 102 5.78 1.13 -23.21
N VAL A 103 5.27 0.99 -21.99
CA VAL A 103 4.15 0.08 -21.69
C VAL A 103 2.91 0.35 -22.53
N ASN A 104 2.62 1.62 -22.85
CA ASN A 104 1.49 1.97 -23.71
C ASN A 104 1.74 1.65 -25.20
N ASP A 105 3.00 1.56 -25.65
CA ASP A 105 3.32 1.09 -26.99
C ASP A 105 3.02 -0.41 -27.06
N THR A 106 3.50 -1.19 -26.08
CA THR A 106 3.20 -2.63 -25.97
C THR A 106 1.69 -2.87 -25.81
N TYR A 107 0.99 -2.05 -25.04
CA TYR A 107 -0.46 -2.17 -24.86
C TYR A 107 -1.22 -1.94 -26.16
N ARG A 108 -0.81 -0.97 -26.96
CA ARG A 108 -1.42 -0.74 -28.31
C ARG A 108 -1.16 -1.90 -29.26
N GLU A 109 0.04 -2.48 -29.26
CA GLU A 109 0.34 -3.70 -30.03
C GLU A 109 -0.53 -4.87 -29.58
N TYR A 110 -0.77 -5.02 -28.25
CA TYR A 110 -1.67 -6.02 -27.72
C TYR A 110 -3.12 -5.82 -28.21
N LEU A 111 -3.65 -4.60 -28.12
CA LEU A 111 -5.00 -4.29 -28.62
C LEU A 111 -5.14 -4.50 -30.14
N ALA A 112 -4.05 -4.36 -30.90
CA ALA A 112 -4.00 -4.64 -32.34
C ALA A 112 -3.84 -6.13 -32.67
N GLY A 113 -3.69 -7.02 -31.67
CA GLY A 113 -3.47 -8.46 -31.85
C GLY A 113 -2.04 -8.82 -32.29
N ASN A 114 -1.07 -7.92 -32.13
CA ASN A 114 0.32 -8.07 -32.55
C ASN A 114 1.30 -8.36 -31.39
N HIS A 115 0.79 -8.55 -30.17
CA HIS A 115 1.62 -8.81 -28.98
C HIS A 115 1.10 -10.01 -28.19
N GLU A 116 1.98 -10.96 -27.90
CA GLU A 116 1.71 -12.09 -27.00
C GLU A 116 2.02 -11.65 -25.55
N LEU A 117 1.11 -11.98 -24.62
CA LEU A 117 1.24 -11.57 -23.23
C LEU A 117 2.39 -12.29 -22.52
N GLY A 118 3.31 -11.51 -22.00
CA GLY A 118 4.36 -11.99 -21.08
C GLY A 118 3.82 -12.37 -19.70
N PRO A 119 4.68 -12.86 -18.79
CA PRO A 119 4.27 -13.30 -17.46
C PRO A 119 3.93 -12.15 -16.49
N GLY A 120 4.31 -10.90 -16.79
CA GLY A 120 4.17 -9.79 -15.87
C GLY A 120 2.70 -9.44 -15.56
N GLU A 121 2.44 -9.04 -14.31
CA GLU A 121 1.10 -8.70 -13.81
C GLU A 121 0.41 -7.59 -14.61
N ILE A 122 1.18 -6.66 -15.17
CA ILE A 122 0.62 -5.57 -15.99
C ILE A 122 0.03 -6.14 -17.28
N GLU A 123 0.73 -7.06 -17.94
CA GLU A 123 0.23 -7.69 -19.15
C GLU A 123 -0.89 -8.67 -18.85
N GLN A 124 -0.73 -9.48 -17.80
CA GLN A 124 -1.72 -10.50 -17.44
C GLN A 124 -3.01 -9.93 -16.87
N LEU A 125 -2.96 -8.80 -16.17
CA LEU A 125 -4.12 -8.19 -15.51
C LEU A 125 -4.52 -6.85 -16.13
N ALA A 126 -3.60 -5.85 -16.18
CA ALA A 126 -3.97 -4.51 -16.60
C ALA A 126 -4.32 -4.44 -18.09
N PHE A 127 -3.59 -5.14 -18.98
CA PHE A 127 -3.90 -5.16 -20.40
C PHE A 127 -5.26 -5.78 -20.67
N ARG A 128 -5.53 -6.95 -20.09
CA ARG A 128 -6.80 -7.67 -20.27
C ARG A 128 -8.00 -6.92 -19.69
N LEU A 129 -7.84 -6.28 -18.50
CA LEU A 129 -8.89 -5.43 -17.96
C LEU A 129 -9.09 -4.17 -18.79
N GLY A 130 -8.00 -3.58 -19.29
CA GLY A 130 -8.05 -2.42 -20.16
C GLY A 130 -8.80 -2.71 -21.46
N GLU A 131 -8.51 -3.82 -22.13
CA GLU A 131 -9.25 -4.31 -23.29
C GLU A 131 -10.73 -4.54 -22.97
N ARG A 132 -11.01 -5.26 -21.88
CA ARG A 132 -12.39 -5.61 -21.44
C ARG A 132 -13.26 -4.39 -21.19
N PHE A 133 -12.68 -3.28 -20.69
CA PHE A 133 -13.41 -2.06 -20.35
C PHE A 133 -13.20 -0.90 -21.31
N GLY A 134 -12.50 -1.11 -22.43
CA GLY A 134 -12.25 -0.11 -23.43
C GLY A 134 -11.38 1.04 -22.93
N VAL A 135 -10.37 0.76 -22.10
CA VAL A 135 -9.40 1.75 -21.63
C VAL A 135 -8.37 1.98 -22.75
N ASP A 136 -8.30 3.18 -23.28
CA ASP A 136 -7.44 3.49 -24.44
C ASP A 136 -5.94 3.47 -24.10
N SER A 137 -5.59 3.79 -22.87
CA SER A 137 -4.20 3.85 -22.40
C SER A 137 -4.08 3.65 -20.90
N LEU A 138 -2.97 3.04 -20.45
CA LEU A 138 -2.63 2.87 -19.06
C LEU A 138 -1.98 4.14 -18.51
N ILE A 139 -2.27 4.45 -17.24
CA ILE A 139 -1.70 5.61 -16.56
C ILE A 139 -0.42 5.17 -15.85
N ILE A 140 0.67 5.88 -16.09
CA ILE A 140 1.96 5.65 -15.45
C ILE A 140 1.90 6.13 -14.01
N GLY A 141 1.94 5.21 -13.05
CA GLY A 141 1.74 5.49 -11.62
C GLY A 141 3.02 5.65 -10.82
N ASP A 142 4.10 4.93 -11.18
CA ASP A 142 5.34 4.97 -10.42
C ASP A 142 6.10 6.30 -10.56
N ALA A 143 7.00 6.54 -9.62
CA ALA A 143 7.82 7.76 -9.57
C ALA A 143 9.21 7.46 -9.02
N HIS A 144 10.17 8.32 -9.35
CA HIS A 144 11.45 8.34 -8.67
C HIS A 144 11.29 8.85 -7.23
N SER A 145 12.10 8.34 -6.30
CA SER A 145 12.19 8.90 -4.96
C SER A 145 12.84 10.29 -4.97
N LEU A 146 12.74 11.02 -3.85
CA LEU A 146 13.46 12.27 -3.70
C LEU A 146 14.98 12.06 -3.72
N SER A 147 15.47 11.02 -3.02
CA SER A 147 16.90 10.67 -3.04
C SER A 147 17.42 10.41 -4.46
N ASN A 148 16.64 9.67 -5.28
CA ASN A 148 16.99 9.49 -6.69
C ASN A 148 17.04 10.83 -7.46
N SER A 149 16.04 11.69 -7.27
CA SER A 149 15.99 12.99 -7.94
C SER A 149 17.18 13.88 -7.57
N LEU A 150 17.62 13.83 -6.31
CA LEU A 150 18.78 14.58 -5.82
C LEU A 150 20.10 14.00 -6.36
N ASN A 151 20.23 12.67 -6.47
CA ASN A 151 21.41 12.00 -7.03
C ASN A 151 21.65 12.37 -8.51
N TYR A 152 20.59 12.62 -9.27
CA TYR A 152 20.67 13.01 -10.68
C TYR A 152 20.50 14.51 -10.91
N HIS A 153 20.44 15.31 -9.83
CA HIS A 153 20.37 16.75 -9.95
C HIS A 153 21.70 17.34 -10.50
N ARG A 154 21.63 18.48 -11.18
CA ARG A 154 22.82 19.19 -11.69
C ARG A 154 23.86 19.51 -10.60
N ASP A 155 23.41 19.73 -9.36
CA ASP A 155 24.23 20.01 -8.20
C ASP A 155 24.54 18.75 -7.37
N SER A 156 24.46 17.56 -7.96
CA SER A 156 24.66 16.26 -7.29
C SER A 156 26.02 16.13 -6.59
N THR A 157 27.06 16.81 -7.09
CA THR A 157 28.39 16.82 -6.45
C THR A 157 28.39 17.37 -5.03
N VAL A 158 27.48 18.32 -4.73
CA VAL A 158 27.29 18.89 -3.38
C VAL A 158 26.34 18.04 -2.55
N LEU A 159 25.28 17.50 -3.19
CA LEU A 159 24.21 16.76 -2.51
C LEU A 159 24.60 15.32 -2.19
N ARG A 160 25.42 14.69 -3.03
CA ARG A 160 25.80 13.27 -2.90
C ARG A 160 26.48 12.96 -1.56
N PRO A 161 27.46 13.72 -1.04
CA PRO A 161 28.06 13.42 0.25
C PRO A 161 27.06 13.44 1.41
N ILE A 162 26.03 14.30 1.32
CA ILE A 162 24.95 14.36 2.32
C ILE A 162 24.07 13.10 2.22
N LEU A 163 23.68 12.73 1.00
CA LEU A 163 22.90 11.51 0.77
C LEU A 163 23.69 10.26 1.19
N ASP A 164 24.97 10.17 0.83
CA ASP A 164 25.84 9.05 1.21
C ASP A 164 25.93 8.93 2.74
N SER A 165 25.96 10.05 3.47
CA SER A 165 25.93 10.06 4.93
C SER A 165 24.60 9.54 5.49
N ILE A 166 23.47 9.89 4.87
CA ILE A 166 22.14 9.44 5.29
C ILE A 166 21.93 7.94 5.00
N PHE A 167 22.40 7.47 3.85
CA PHE A 167 22.26 6.07 3.41
C PHE A 167 23.44 5.15 3.79
N ALA A 168 24.42 5.67 4.57
CA ALA A 168 25.52 4.83 5.04
C ALA A 168 25.01 3.71 5.97
N PRO A 169 25.57 2.50 5.91
CA PRO A 169 25.21 1.42 6.82
C PRO A 169 25.32 1.85 8.29
N ASN A 170 24.37 1.44 9.10
CA ASN A 170 24.41 1.69 10.54
C ASN A 170 25.01 0.45 11.24
N GLU A 171 26.10 0.65 12.01
CA GLU A 171 26.77 -0.43 12.75
C GLU A 171 26.17 -0.63 14.15
N SER A 172 25.04 0.00 14.48
CA SER A 172 24.44 -0.14 15.80
C SER A 172 23.91 -1.57 16.05
N ASP A 173 24.32 -2.18 17.15
CA ASP A 173 23.79 -3.46 17.65
C ASP A 173 22.33 -3.25 18.11
N ASN A 174 21.38 -3.60 17.25
CA ASN A 174 19.95 -3.58 17.58
C ASN A 174 19.36 -5.00 17.57
N ARG A 175 19.60 -5.76 18.65
CA ARG A 175 19.11 -7.13 18.80
C ARG A 175 17.59 -7.27 18.68
N VAL A 176 16.83 -6.23 18.96
CA VAL A 176 15.35 -6.26 18.84
C VAL A 176 14.95 -6.17 17.37
N ALA A 177 15.54 -5.21 16.62
CA ALA A 177 15.31 -5.10 15.19
C ALA A 177 15.77 -6.37 14.46
N ASP A 178 16.95 -6.90 14.76
CA ASP A 178 17.46 -8.16 14.19
C ASP A 178 16.52 -9.34 14.44
N THR A 179 15.91 -9.41 15.64
CA THR A 179 14.96 -10.48 15.97
C THR A 179 13.66 -10.34 15.19
N LEU A 180 13.16 -9.11 15.05
CA LEU A 180 11.92 -8.83 14.32
C LEU A 180 12.14 -9.03 12.82
N ASP A 181 13.26 -8.60 12.29
CA ASP A 181 13.66 -8.80 10.88
C ASP A 181 13.70 -10.29 10.52
N LYS A 182 14.34 -11.12 11.35
CA LYS A 182 14.31 -12.59 11.19
C LYS A 182 12.90 -13.17 11.15
N ARG A 183 11.96 -12.63 11.98
CA ARG A 183 10.56 -13.06 11.95
C ARG A 183 9.86 -12.66 10.65
N TYR A 184 10.18 -11.49 10.08
CA TYR A 184 9.65 -11.09 8.78
C TYR A 184 10.15 -12.02 7.67
N TYR A 185 11.44 -12.35 7.62
CA TYR A 185 11.95 -13.32 6.64
C TYR A 185 11.35 -14.72 6.83
N GLN A 186 11.11 -15.16 8.07
CA GLN A 186 10.38 -16.41 8.32
C GLN A 186 8.94 -16.34 7.81
N LEU A 187 8.25 -15.20 8.01
CA LEU A 187 6.91 -15.00 7.49
C LEU A 187 6.90 -15.08 5.96
N TYR A 188 7.78 -14.34 5.28
CA TYR A 188 7.87 -14.35 3.81
C TYR A 188 8.17 -15.74 3.26
N ALA A 189 9.08 -16.49 3.87
CA ALA A 189 9.35 -17.87 3.47
C ALA A 189 8.16 -18.82 3.67
N LEU A 190 7.28 -18.56 4.63
CA LEU A 190 6.03 -19.30 4.80
C LEU A 190 4.98 -18.88 3.77
N GLU A 191 4.90 -17.58 3.48
CA GLU A 191 4.03 -17.03 2.43
C GLU A 191 4.40 -17.59 1.06
N ASP A 192 5.68 -17.65 0.68
CA ASP A 192 6.13 -18.28 -0.57
C ASP A 192 5.60 -19.72 -0.73
N LYS A 193 5.71 -20.51 0.34
CA LYS A 193 5.23 -21.92 0.32
C LYS A 193 3.69 -22.01 0.26
N MET A 194 3.00 -21.06 0.83
CA MET A 194 1.54 -20.96 0.75
C MET A 194 1.15 -20.59 -0.69
N ASP A 195 1.77 -19.56 -1.26
CA ASP A 195 1.49 -19.04 -2.60
C ASP A 195 1.72 -20.10 -3.69
N ALA A 196 2.76 -20.93 -3.55
CA ALA A 196 3.01 -22.03 -4.46
C ALA A 196 1.82 -23.04 -4.55
N ARG A 197 0.95 -23.10 -3.52
CA ARG A 197 -0.16 -24.08 -3.40
C ARG A 197 -1.54 -23.44 -3.54
N ALA A 198 -1.66 -22.15 -3.21
CA ALA A 198 -2.91 -21.40 -3.25
C ALA A 198 -3.28 -21.02 -4.69
N THR A 199 -4.53 -20.73 -4.95
CA THR A 199 -4.99 -20.10 -6.19
C THR A 199 -4.56 -18.63 -6.23
N LEU A 200 -4.44 -18.03 -7.41
CA LEU A 200 -4.12 -16.61 -7.54
C LEU A 200 -5.12 -15.71 -6.81
N LEU A 201 -6.40 -16.04 -6.83
CA LEU A 201 -7.40 -15.27 -6.11
C LEU A 201 -7.16 -15.31 -4.58
N GLU A 202 -6.82 -16.49 -4.01
CA GLU A 202 -6.49 -16.62 -2.60
C GLU A 202 -5.23 -15.83 -2.23
N ILE A 203 -4.18 -15.87 -3.08
CA ILE A 203 -2.96 -15.08 -2.89
C ILE A 203 -3.29 -13.59 -2.87
N PHE A 204 -4.09 -13.10 -3.82
CA PHE A 204 -4.49 -11.70 -3.87
C PHE A 204 -5.37 -11.32 -2.68
N TRP A 205 -6.31 -12.17 -2.28
CA TRP A 205 -7.11 -11.97 -1.06
C TRP A 205 -6.22 -11.80 0.17
N TYR A 206 -5.24 -12.66 0.34
CA TYR A 206 -4.32 -12.59 1.46
C TYR A 206 -3.47 -11.31 1.43
N ASN A 207 -2.84 -11.01 0.30
CA ASN A 207 -1.92 -9.86 0.16
C ASN A 207 -2.63 -8.50 0.26
N ASN A 208 -3.91 -8.44 -0.09
CA ASN A 208 -4.70 -7.21 -0.06
C ASN A 208 -5.55 -7.06 1.21
N ARG A 209 -5.39 -7.93 2.21
CA ARG A 209 -6.05 -7.76 3.52
C ARG A 209 -5.45 -6.59 4.30
N PRO A 210 -6.29 -5.75 4.95
CA PRO A 210 -5.82 -4.60 5.73
C PRO A 210 -4.78 -4.96 6.81
N ASP A 211 -4.96 -6.09 7.50
CA ASP A 211 -4.04 -6.55 8.54
C ASP A 211 -2.68 -7.00 7.96
N ARG A 212 -2.69 -7.70 6.80
CA ARG A 212 -1.46 -8.09 6.11
C ARG A 212 -0.70 -6.88 5.59
N ILE A 213 -1.40 -5.94 4.94
CA ILE A 213 -0.84 -4.67 4.46
C ILE A 213 -0.17 -3.90 5.60
N ARG A 214 -0.88 -3.73 6.73
CA ARG A 214 -0.34 -3.05 7.91
C ARG A 214 0.92 -3.73 8.45
N ARG A 215 0.94 -5.06 8.53
CA ARG A 215 2.11 -5.80 9.00
C ARG A 215 3.26 -5.77 8.02
N GLY A 216 3.00 -5.86 6.71
CA GLY A 216 4.02 -5.69 5.68
C GLY A 216 4.69 -4.31 5.74
N HIS A 217 3.90 -3.25 5.94
CA HIS A 217 4.46 -1.91 6.14
C HIS A 217 5.32 -1.81 7.41
N GLY A 218 4.98 -2.53 8.47
CA GLY A 218 5.75 -2.57 9.72
C GLY A 218 7.21 -3.05 9.54
N HIS A 219 7.51 -3.79 8.47
CA HIS A 219 8.89 -4.19 8.17
C HIS A 219 9.78 -2.96 7.86
N TYR A 220 9.26 -1.97 7.16
CA TYR A 220 10.00 -0.74 6.84
C TYR A 220 10.23 0.18 8.06
N LEU A 221 9.50 -0.02 9.17
CA LEU A 221 9.53 0.87 10.34
C LEU A 221 10.48 0.40 11.44
N GLN A 222 11.48 -0.42 11.11
CA GLN A 222 12.47 -0.92 12.06
C GLN A 222 13.69 0.01 12.10
N PHE A 223 13.54 1.15 12.76
CA PHE A 223 14.61 2.14 12.88
C PHE A 223 15.54 1.84 14.06
N THR A 224 16.82 2.09 13.87
CA THR A 224 17.85 2.04 14.90
C THR A 224 18.42 3.43 15.19
N SER A 225 18.16 4.39 14.30
CA SER A 225 18.62 5.78 14.41
C SER A 225 17.69 6.73 13.65
N ASP A 226 17.80 8.05 13.92
CA ASP A 226 17.12 9.09 13.16
C ASP A 226 17.50 9.03 11.67
N ARG A 227 18.74 8.66 11.38
CA ARG A 227 19.25 8.53 10.01
C ARG A 227 18.50 7.44 9.21
N ASP A 228 18.12 6.33 9.83
CA ASP A 228 17.33 5.28 9.17
C ASP A 228 15.94 5.79 8.82
N ALA A 229 15.35 6.59 9.71
CA ALA A 229 14.06 7.24 9.47
C ALA A 229 14.15 8.27 8.34
N ASP A 230 15.21 9.10 8.32
CA ASP A 230 15.47 10.07 7.25
C ASP A 230 15.70 9.38 5.90
N ALA A 231 16.46 8.29 5.88
CA ALA A 231 16.69 7.49 4.68
C ALA A 231 15.36 6.94 4.13
N LEU A 232 14.50 6.39 4.98
CA LEU A 232 13.19 5.89 4.58
C LEU A 232 12.29 7.02 4.06
N ALA A 233 12.29 8.18 4.71
CA ALA A 233 11.52 9.35 4.28
C ALA A 233 11.95 9.82 2.88
N LEU A 234 13.25 9.96 2.64
CA LEU A 234 13.81 10.42 1.36
C LEU A 234 13.66 9.41 0.23
N TRP A 235 13.65 8.13 0.53
CA TRP A 235 13.54 7.06 -0.46
C TRP A 235 12.09 6.61 -0.63
N TRP A 236 11.50 5.96 0.40
CA TRP A 236 10.26 5.22 0.26
C TRP A 236 9.01 6.10 0.38
N TYR A 237 8.95 6.93 1.43
CA TYR A 237 7.79 7.82 1.62
C TYR A 237 7.69 8.86 0.52
N SER A 238 8.81 9.46 0.09
CA SER A 238 8.79 10.43 -1.00
C SER A 238 8.34 9.82 -2.33
N ARG A 239 8.73 8.57 -2.63
CA ARG A 239 8.26 7.83 -3.81
C ARG A 239 6.75 7.59 -3.73
N ASN A 240 6.26 7.10 -2.59
CA ASN A 240 4.84 6.82 -2.39
C ASN A 240 3.97 8.09 -2.45
N LEU A 241 4.42 9.21 -1.88
CA LEU A 241 3.73 10.51 -2.03
C LEU A 241 3.61 10.95 -3.49
N ARG A 242 4.63 10.71 -4.30
CA ARG A 242 4.60 11.01 -5.73
C ARG A 242 3.69 10.06 -6.50
N ILE A 243 3.67 8.78 -6.14
CA ILE A 243 2.71 7.80 -6.69
C ILE A 243 1.28 8.23 -6.33
N PHE A 244 1.03 8.57 -5.08
CA PHE A 244 -0.27 9.09 -4.65
C PHE A 244 -0.69 10.33 -5.45
N ARG A 245 0.24 11.26 -5.69
CA ARG A 245 -0.03 12.43 -6.55
C ARG A 245 -0.40 12.03 -7.99
N ASN A 246 0.18 10.95 -8.52
CA ASN A 246 -0.20 10.44 -9.85
C ASN A 246 -1.60 9.80 -9.82
N ILE A 247 -1.97 9.11 -8.74
CA ILE A 247 -3.34 8.60 -8.53
C ILE A 247 -4.34 9.77 -8.45
N GLN A 248 -4.05 10.83 -7.70
CA GLN A 248 -4.89 12.04 -7.65
C GLN A 248 -5.12 12.68 -9.01
N ARG A 249 -4.10 12.66 -9.90
CA ARG A 249 -4.23 13.17 -11.27
C ARG A 249 -5.09 12.27 -12.16
N ALA A 250 -5.18 11.00 -11.83
CA ALA A 250 -6.06 10.06 -12.53
C ALA A 250 -7.51 10.19 -12.05
N ALA A 251 -7.73 10.39 -10.76
CA ALA A 251 -9.04 10.44 -10.11
C ALA A 251 -9.54 11.90 -10.03
N THR A 252 -10.20 12.38 -11.10
CA THR A 252 -10.57 13.80 -11.24
C THR A 252 -12.06 14.04 -11.44
N SER A 253 -12.84 13.00 -11.70
CA SER A 253 -14.29 13.06 -11.91
C SER A 253 -15.02 12.10 -10.97
N PRO A 254 -16.22 12.42 -10.50
CA PRO A 254 -17.06 11.51 -9.71
C PRO A 254 -17.30 10.15 -10.37
N GLU A 255 -17.27 10.09 -11.70
CA GLU A 255 -17.45 8.87 -12.48
C GLU A 255 -16.18 8.02 -12.57
N ASP A 256 -15.04 8.54 -12.14
CA ASP A 256 -13.77 7.82 -12.22
C ASP A 256 -13.76 6.61 -11.28
N ARG A 257 -13.40 5.49 -11.85
CA ARG A 257 -13.16 4.21 -11.18
C ARG A 257 -11.74 3.77 -11.51
N VAL A 258 -10.82 4.19 -10.64
CA VAL A 258 -9.38 4.05 -10.88
C VAL A 258 -8.88 2.76 -10.23
N LEU A 259 -8.50 1.77 -11.03
CA LEU A 259 -7.80 0.59 -10.54
C LEU A 259 -6.31 0.88 -10.53
N VAL A 260 -5.66 0.68 -9.39
CA VAL A 260 -4.21 0.87 -9.21
C VAL A 260 -3.56 -0.49 -9.01
N LEU A 261 -2.82 -0.98 -10.00
CA LEU A 261 -2.07 -2.24 -9.94
C LEU A 261 -0.61 -1.94 -9.60
N ILE A 262 -0.18 -2.33 -8.41
CA ILE A 262 1.13 -1.96 -7.85
C ILE A 262 1.67 -3.04 -6.92
N GLY A 263 2.99 -3.13 -6.73
CA GLY A 263 3.59 -4.04 -5.76
C GLY A 263 3.03 -3.86 -4.35
N ALA A 264 2.72 -4.96 -3.66
CA ALA A 264 2.06 -4.97 -2.36
C ALA A 264 2.79 -4.15 -1.28
N GLY A 265 4.11 -3.97 -1.41
CA GLY A 265 4.90 -3.14 -0.50
C GLY A 265 4.47 -1.66 -0.44
N HIS A 266 3.86 -1.14 -1.51
CA HIS A 266 3.35 0.23 -1.57
C HIS A 266 2.05 0.44 -0.80
N LEU A 267 1.24 -0.61 -0.62
CA LEU A 267 -0.13 -0.50 -0.12
C LEU A 267 -0.23 0.14 1.26
N GLY A 268 0.73 -0.12 2.17
CA GLY A 268 0.69 0.41 3.53
C GLY A 268 0.64 1.93 3.59
N ILE A 269 1.40 2.61 2.73
CA ILE A 269 1.44 4.08 2.65
C ILE A 269 0.30 4.60 1.80
N LEU A 270 0.06 4.02 0.62
CA LEU A 270 -0.99 4.49 -0.29
C LEU A 270 -2.38 4.35 0.31
N ARG A 271 -2.65 3.25 1.05
CA ARG A 271 -3.89 3.05 1.78
C ARG A 271 -4.11 4.16 2.81
N GLN A 272 -3.12 4.43 3.67
CA GLN A 272 -3.21 5.49 4.67
C GLN A 272 -3.52 6.85 4.02
N GLN A 273 -2.89 7.15 2.87
CA GLN A 273 -3.12 8.40 2.15
C GLN A 273 -4.53 8.50 1.58
N LEU A 274 -5.07 7.39 1.04
CA LEU A 274 -6.43 7.33 0.52
C LEU A 274 -7.47 7.41 1.64
N GLU A 275 -7.27 6.72 2.75
CA GLU A 275 -8.14 6.80 3.93
C GLU A 275 -8.16 8.21 4.57
N SER A 276 -7.08 8.97 4.40
CA SER A 276 -6.94 10.30 4.99
C SER A 276 -7.46 11.44 4.11
N THR A 277 -7.74 11.20 2.83
CA THR A 277 -8.20 12.26 1.92
C THR A 277 -9.69 12.16 1.65
N PRO A 278 -10.46 13.26 1.79
CA PRO A 278 -11.87 13.26 1.40
C PRO A 278 -12.07 13.33 -0.12
N ALA A 279 -11.00 13.55 -0.90
CA ALA A 279 -11.07 13.76 -2.35
C ALA A 279 -11.24 12.45 -3.15
N MET A 280 -11.11 11.28 -2.53
CA MET A 280 -11.21 9.97 -3.18
C MET A 280 -11.77 8.94 -2.19
N GLU A 281 -12.59 8.01 -2.67
CA GLU A 281 -13.11 6.89 -1.91
C GLU A 281 -12.25 5.64 -2.16
N LEU A 282 -11.66 5.10 -1.10
CA LEU A 282 -10.97 3.80 -1.17
C LEU A 282 -12.00 2.67 -1.23
N VAL A 283 -11.93 1.86 -2.26
CA VAL A 283 -12.69 0.60 -2.35
C VAL A 283 -11.79 -0.55 -1.93
N GLU A 284 -12.27 -1.36 -1.00
CA GLU A 284 -11.53 -2.52 -0.50
C GLU A 284 -11.54 -3.66 -1.51
N PHE A 285 -10.38 -4.32 -1.67
CA PHE A 285 -10.27 -5.51 -2.53
C PHE A 285 -11.27 -6.58 -2.10
N GLY A 286 -11.45 -6.76 -0.81
CA GLY A 286 -12.35 -7.76 -0.24
C GLY A 286 -13.86 -7.47 -0.36
N GLU A 287 -14.24 -6.33 -0.89
CA GLU A 287 -15.64 -5.89 -1.02
C GLU A 287 -16.15 -5.92 -2.47
N LEU A 288 -15.38 -6.46 -3.40
CA LEU A 288 -15.72 -6.52 -4.83
C LEU A 288 -16.86 -7.53 -5.14
#